data_9e64eb1095656c1ce9ec189c94ff7857
#
_entry.id   9e64eb1095656c1ce9ec189c94ff7857
#
_cell.length_a   1.000
_cell.length_b   1.000
_cell.length_c   1.000
_cell.angle_alpha   90.00
_cell.angle_beta   90.00
_cell.angle_gamma   90.00
#
_symmetry.space_group_name_H-M   'P 1'
#
loop_
_entity.id
_entity.type
_entity.pdbx_description
1 polymer ?
#
loop_
_entity_poly.entity_id
_entity_poly.type
_entity_poly.pdbx_seq_one_letter_code
_entity_poly.pdbx_strand_id
1 'polypeptide(L)' 'MDKNEFIDAVAKQKGISRGKAYRSVEAVMDTIRILIM' A
#
# COMPACT_ATOMS: atom_id res chain seq x y z
N MET A 1 11.12 3.66 -8.44
CA MET A 1 10.20 2.57 -8.06
C MET A 1 8.77 3.05 -8.22
N ASP A 2 7.95 2.31 -8.90
CA ASP A 2 6.58 2.75 -9.09
C ASP A 2 5.65 2.13 -8.05
N LYS A 3 4.39 2.57 -8.06
CA LYS A 3 3.41 2.14 -7.09
C LYS A 3 3.16 0.63 -7.13
N ASN A 4 3.16 0.06 -8.33
CA ASN A 4 2.91 -1.39 -8.47
C ASN A 4 4.03 -2.21 -7.86
N GLU A 5 5.27 -1.79 -8.04
CA GLU A 5 6.41 -2.47 -7.42
C GLU A 5 6.36 -2.38 -5.90
N PHE A 6 5.94 -1.23 -5.39
CA PHE A 6 5.80 -1.05 -3.95
C PHE A 6 4.74 -2.00 -3.40
N ILE A 7 3.59 -2.10 -4.07
CA ILE A 7 2.51 -2.98 -3.63
C ILE A 7 2.96 -4.44 -3.67
N ASP A 8 3.70 -4.83 -4.71
CA ASP A 8 4.25 -6.18 -4.80
C ASP A 8 5.16 -6.48 -3.61
N ALA A 9 6.02 -5.56 -3.26
CA ALA A 9 6.95 -5.73 -2.16
C ALA A 9 6.19 -5.90 -0.84
N VAL A 10 5.17 -5.09 -0.62
CA VAL A 10 4.34 -5.20 0.59
C VAL A 10 3.65 -6.55 0.64
N ALA A 11 3.07 -7.00 -0.47
CA ALA A 11 2.38 -8.28 -0.51
C ALA A 11 3.33 -9.43 -0.15
N LYS A 12 4.52 -9.42 -0.70
CA LYS A 12 5.51 -10.47 -0.43
C LYS A 12 5.97 -10.44 1.01
N GLN A 13 6.25 -9.26 1.51
CA GLN A 13 6.76 -9.13 2.87
C GLN A 13 5.72 -9.55 3.91
N LYS A 14 4.46 -9.26 3.67
CA LYS A 14 3.40 -9.59 4.60
C LYS A 14 2.75 -10.95 4.33
N GLY A 15 3.09 -11.58 3.22
CA GLY A 15 2.48 -12.86 2.85
C GLY A 15 0.99 -12.75 2.57
N ILE A 16 0.59 -11.66 1.94
CA ILE A 16 -0.82 -11.41 1.61
C ILE A 16 -0.98 -11.26 0.10
N SER A 17 -2.22 -11.26 -0.37
CA SER A 17 -2.50 -11.09 -1.79
C SER A 17 -2.22 -9.65 -2.21
N ARG A 18 -1.97 -9.45 -3.52
CA ARG A 18 -1.76 -8.12 -4.05
C ARG A 18 -2.98 -7.22 -3.83
N GLY A 19 -4.17 -7.78 -4.00
CA GLY A 19 -5.39 -7.00 -3.76
C GLY A 19 -5.48 -6.48 -2.34
N LYS A 20 -5.14 -7.34 -1.39
CA LYS A 20 -5.16 -6.95 0.02
C LYS A 20 -4.05 -5.93 0.32
N ALA A 21 -2.88 -6.13 -0.27
CA ALA A 21 -1.78 -5.17 -0.13
C ALA A 21 -2.15 -3.81 -0.70
N TYR A 22 -2.79 -3.81 -1.86
CA TYR A 22 -3.26 -2.58 -2.49
C TYR A 22 -4.17 -1.79 -1.57
N ARG A 23 -5.15 -2.46 -0.99
CA ARG A 23 -6.09 -1.80 -0.07
C ARG A 23 -5.38 -1.22 1.14
N SER A 24 -4.43 -1.97 1.69
CA SER A 24 -3.66 -1.50 2.85
C SER A 24 -2.85 -0.26 2.50
N VAL A 25 -2.21 -0.25 1.36
CA VAL A 25 -1.42 0.89 0.91
C VAL A 25 -2.32 2.12 0.68
N GLU A 26 -3.48 1.92 0.06
CA GLU A 26 -4.42 3.02 -0.18
C GLU A 26 -4.93 3.62 1.13
N ALA A 27 -5.21 2.78 2.11
CA ALA A 27 -5.67 3.25 3.42
C ALA A 27 -4.60 4.11 4.09
N VAL A 28 -3.35 3.70 4.03
CA VAL A 28 -2.24 4.47 4.61
C VAL A 28 -2.09 5.79 3.88
N MET A 29 -2.15 5.79 2.56
CA MET A 29 -2.02 7.01 1.77
C MET A 29 -3.13 8.00 2.05
N ASP A 30 -4.36 7.51 2.20
CA ASP A 30 -5.49 8.38 2.54
C ASP A 30 -5.29 9.04 3.90
N THR A 31 -4.83 8.27 4.87
CA THR A 31 -4.56 8.80 6.20
C THR A 31 -3.50 9.89 6.16
N ILE A 32 -2.44 9.67 5.40
CA ILE A 32 -1.37 10.65 5.26
C ILE A 32 -1.91 11.95 4.65
N ARG A 33 -2.75 11.84 3.64
CA ARG A 33 -3.34 13.02 3.01
C ARG A 33 -4.13 13.86 4.01
N ILE A 34 -4.90 13.19 4.85
CA ILE A 34 -5.71 13.88 5.85
C ILE A 34 -4.83 14.61 6.85
N LEU A 35 -3.77 13.96 7.29
CA LEU A 35 -2.92 14.51 8.35
C LEU A 35 -2.03 15.66 7.89
N ILE A 36 -1.67 15.70 6.63
CA ILE A 36 -0.77 16.74 6.13
C ILE A 36 -1.48 17.87 5.38
N MET A 37 -2.78 17.84 5.32
CA MET A 37 -3.57 18.87 4.65
C MET A 37 -3.44 20.23 5.31
#